data_112bdcec051f1708293caf7f5b63702c
#
_entry.id   112bdcec051f1708293caf7f5b63702c
#
_cell.length_a   1.000
_cell.length_b   1.000
_cell.length_c   1.000
_cell.angle_alpha   90.00
_cell.angle_beta   90.00
_cell.angle_gamma   90.00
#
_symmetry.space_group_name_H-M   'P 1'
#
loop_
_entity.id
_entity.type
_entity.pdbx_description
1 polymer ?
#
loop_
_entity_poly.entity_id
_entity_poly.type
_entity_poly.pdbx_seq_one_letter_code
_entity_poly.pdbx_strand_id
1 'polypeptide(L)'
;MSNKTKSLFTIKKTQLVKPYHGTWAQHTPQTFLCQNNPFVVQWVVMAAALKSTPSFLQLKKPETHFLVHHKPTIVSTRRFAPMASLTAIRSLGIGETFSNLKKQGKVALIPYITAGDPDLKTTAEALKVLDACGCDIIELGVPYSDPLADGPVIQAAATRSLARGTNFEAITSMLKEVVPQVSCPIALFTYYNPILKRGIEKFMSTVKDIGVHGLVVPDVPLEETGVLRKEAVKNKLELVLLTTPTTPTERMKAIVEAADGFVYLVSSVGVTGARASVSDRVQTLLRDIKESTTKPVAVGFGISTPEHVKQVAAWGADGVIVGSAMVKLLGEAKSPEEGLKELESFTKSLKAALP
;
A
#
# COMPACT_ATOMS: atom_id res chain seq x y z
N MET A 1 -73.04 -5.43 27.95
CA MET A 1 -72.47 -6.29 29.02
C MET A 1 -70.98 -6.36 28.77
N SER A 2 -70.23 -5.55 29.52
CA SER A 2 -69.32 -5.92 30.66
C SER A 2 -68.05 -6.59 30.09
N ASN A 3 -66.81 -6.22 30.41
CA ASN A 3 -66.15 -5.38 31.41
C ASN A 3 -64.69 -5.12 30.85
N LYS A 4 -64.22 -3.93 30.92
CA LYS A 4 -63.06 -3.32 31.63
C LYS A 4 -62.01 -4.31 32.20
N THR A 5 -60.76 -4.11 31.81
CA THR A 5 -59.67 -3.96 32.80
C THR A 5 -58.54 -3.10 32.25
N LYS A 6 -58.30 -1.97 32.87
CA LYS A 6 -57.15 -1.07 32.78
C LYS A 6 -55.99 -1.64 33.60
N SER A 7 -54.78 -1.68 33.09
CA SER A 7 -53.57 -1.85 33.91
C SER A 7 -52.70 -0.62 33.77
N LEU A 8 -52.59 0.11 34.90
CA LEU A 8 -51.63 1.19 35.10
C LEU A 8 -50.22 0.62 35.28
N PHE A 9 -49.25 1.13 34.57
CA PHE A 9 -47.84 0.98 34.94
C PHE A 9 -47.27 2.31 35.40
N THR A 10 -46.86 2.32 36.67
CA THR A 10 -46.30 3.43 37.43
C THR A 10 -44.87 3.73 36.97
N ILE A 11 -44.60 5.00 36.63
CA ILE A 11 -43.25 5.49 36.32
C ILE A 11 -42.58 5.81 37.67
N LYS A 12 -41.52 5.09 38.04
CA LYS A 12 -40.62 5.43 39.13
C LYS A 12 -39.58 6.47 38.67
N LYS A 13 -39.58 7.63 39.29
CA LYS A 13 -38.55 8.68 39.24
C LYS A 13 -37.21 8.11 39.71
N THR A 14 -36.16 8.24 38.89
CA THR A 14 -34.79 7.98 39.31
C THR A 14 -34.09 9.31 39.61
N GLN A 15 -33.32 9.29 40.69
CA GLN A 15 -32.69 10.38 41.38
C GLN A 15 -31.63 11.12 40.55
N LEU A 16 -31.59 12.45 40.74
CA LEU A 16 -30.49 13.34 40.39
C LEU A 16 -29.25 13.02 41.23
N VAL A 17 -28.12 12.82 40.58
CA VAL A 17 -26.79 12.80 41.20
C VAL A 17 -26.15 14.19 41.01
N LYS A 18 -25.76 14.80 42.11
CA LYS A 18 -25.09 16.13 42.19
C LYS A 18 -23.65 16.05 41.63
N PRO A 19 -23.13 17.17 41.10
CA PRO A 19 -21.73 17.24 40.67
C PRO A 19 -20.79 17.42 41.88
N TYR A 20 -19.69 16.66 41.88
CA TYR A 20 -18.59 16.81 42.83
C TYR A 20 -17.65 17.92 42.36
N HIS A 21 -17.49 18.97 43.16
CA HIS A 21 -16.40 19.92 43.12
C HIS A 21 -15.17 19.27 43.78
N GLY A 22 -14.09 19.07 43.03
CA GLY A 22 -12.78 18.61 43.51
C GLY A 22 -11.68 19.53 43.02
N THR A 23 -11.04 20.20 43.98
CA THR A 23 -9.91 21.12 43.86
C THR A 23 -8.66 20.44 43.32
N TRP A 24 -7.95 21.14 42.41
CA TRP A 24 -6.64 20.76 41.91
C TRP A 24 -5.56 20.89 42.97
N ALA A 25 -4.99 19.78 43.41
CA ALA A 25 -3.75 19.76 44.17
C ALA A 25 -2.58 19.41 43.23
N GLN A 26 -1.57 20.28 43.22
CA GLN A 26 -0.29 20.09 42.56
C GLN A 26 0.44 18.93 43.22
N HIS A 27 0.82 17.90 42.44
CA HIS A 27 1.77 16.88 42.86
C HIS A 27 2.99 16.90 41.94
N THR A 28 4.13 17.17 42.54
CA THR A 28 5.49 17.04 42.04
C THR A 28 5.80 15.58 41.65
N PRO A 29 6.64 15.35 40.64
CA PRO A 29 7.01 13.98 40.22
C PRO A 29 7.96 13.32 41.22
N GLN A 30 7.52 12.22 41.82
CA GLN A 30 8.37 11.31 42.55
C GLN A 30 9.17 10.40 41.57
N THR A 31 10.48 10.51 41.70
CA THR A 31 11.48 9.62 41.11
C THR A 31 11.30 8.18 41.61
N PHE A 32 10.97 7.24 40.74
CA PHE A 32 11.12 5.82 41.02
C PHE A 32 12.50 5.36 40.55
N LEU A 33 13.35 5.09 41.55
CA LEU A 33 14.58 4.30 41.37
C LEU A 33 14.22 2.86 41.06
N CYS A 34 14.55 2.38 39.87
CA CYS A 34 14.61 0.96 39.57
C CYS A 34 16.06 0.55 39.45
N GLN A 35 16.50 -0.19 40.48
CA GLN A 35 17.84 -0.81 40.56
C GLN A 35 17.91 -2.05 39.65
N ASN A 36 19.11 -2.25 39.07
CA ASN A 36 19.68 -3.46 38.55
C ASN A 36 19.27 -3.95 37.14
N ASN A 37 20.04 -3.49 36.15
CA ASN A 37 20.47 -4.36 35.06
C ASN A 37 21.87 -3.92 34.55
N PRO A 38 22.92 -4.79 34.59
CA PRO A 38 24.29 -4.41 34.35
C PRO A 38 24.75 -4.70 32.91
N PHE A 39 24.18 -3.99 31.89
CA PHE A 39 24.68 -4.05 30.50
C PHE A 39 24.52 -2.74 29.74
N VAL A 40 24.87 -1.60 30.37
CA VAL A 40 24.99 -0.31 29.65
C VAL A 40 26.17 0.46 30.24
N VAL A 41 27.38 -0.01 29.99
CA VAL A 41 28.60 0.82 30.08
C VAL A 41 29.61 0.20 29.12
N GLN A 42 29.76 0.80 27.95
CA GLN A 42 31.04 0.87 27.22
C GLN A 42 30.81 1.30 25.77
N TRP A 43 30.72 2.60 25.55
CA TRP A 43 31.00 3.25 24.26
C TRP A 43 30.98 4.77 24.42
N VAL A 44 31.81 5.30 25.31
CA VAL A 44 32.27 6.69 25.25
C VAL A 44 33.67 6.68 25.81
N VAL A 45 34.67 6.65 24.98
CA VAL A 45 36.02 7.18 25.08
C VAL A 45 36.84 6.54 23.93
N MET A 46 36.93 7.25 22.83
CA MET A 46 38.14 7.30 21.96
C MET A 46 37.89 8.29 20.82
N ALA A 47 38.10 9.53 21.12
CA ALA A 47 38.32 10.57 20.12
C ALA A 47 39.27 11.63 20.70
N ALA A 48 40.55 11.30 20.69
CA ALA A 48 41.61 12.35 20.77
C ALA A 48 42.94 11.75 20.34
N ALA A 49 43.63 12.52 19.50
CA ALA A 49 45.04 12.44 19.14
C ALA A 49 45.44 11.44 18.04
N LEU A 50 45.69 12.00 16.87
CA LEU A 50 47.03 12.02 16.26
C LEU A 50 47.07 12.94 15.05
N LYS A 51 47.65 14.13 15.24
CA LYS A 51 48.26 14.98 14.20
C LYS A 51 49.66 14.50 13.96
N SER A 52 50.07 14.23 12.72
CA SER A 52 51.44 14.50 12.24
C SER A 52 51.56 14.23 10.73
N THR A 53 51.70 15.26 10.02
CA THR A 53 52.52 15.68 8.87
C THR A 53 53.13 14.70 7.87
N PRO A 54 53.31 15.13 6.62
CA PRO A 54 53.56 14.27 5.46
C PRO A 54 55.05 14.10 5.17
N SER A 55 55.42 12.95 4.61
CA SER A 55 56.76 12.75 4.02
C SER A 55 56.59 12.36 2.53
N PHE A 56 57.14 13.23 1.71
CA PHE A 56 57.46 13.04 0.31
C PHE A 56 58.44 11.87 0.12
N LEU A 57 58.12 10.93 -0.74
CA LEU A 57 59.08 10.05 -1.37
C LEU A 57 58.78 9.94 -2.86
N GLN A 58 59.59 10.64 -3.62
CA GLN A 58 59.74 10.46 -5.06
C GLN A 58 60.41 9.14 -5.33
N LEU A 59 59.79 8.27 -6.11
CA LEU A 59 60.45 7.15 -6.74
C LEU A 59 60.49 7.32 -8.26
N LYS A 60 61.72 7.30 -8.78
CA LYS A 60 62.14 7.43 -10.18
C LYS A 60 61.57 6.26 -11.01
N LYS A 61 61.14 6.58 -12.21
CA LYS A 61 60.85 5.62 -13.31
C LYS A 61 62.17 5.08 -13.89
N PRO A 62 62.26 3.79 -14.20
CA PRO A 62 63.22 3.28 -15.20
C PRO A 62 62.55 3.24 -16.57
N GLU A 63 63.18 3.92 -17.54
CA GLU A 63 62.87 3.79 -18.97
C GLU A 63 63.50 2.46 -19.48
N THR A 64 62.69 1.62 -20.07
CA THR A 64 63.21 0.54 -20.94
C THR A 64 62.42 0.58 -22.26
N HIS A 65 63.13 1.01 -23.30
CA HIS A 65 62.68 0.90 -24.69
C HIS A 65 62.71 -0.61 -25.08
N PHE A 66 61.54 -1.16 -25.46
CA PHE A 66 61.48 -2.35 -26.30
C PHE A 66 60.65 -2.00 -27.53
N LEU A 67 61.35 -1.95 -28.68
CA LEU A 67 60.75 -1.90 -29.99
C LEU A 67 60.24 -3.31 -30.34
N VAL A 68 58.93 -3.49 -30.34
CA VAL A 68 58.28 -4.66 -30.89
C VAL A 68 57.47 -4.25 -32.11
N HIS A 69 57.91 -4.72 -33.26
CA HIS A 69 57.18 -4.65 -34.54
C HIS A 69 55.96 -5.56 -34.45
N HIS A 70 54.76 -4.98 -34.34
CA HIS A 70 53.52 -5.69 -34.57
C HIS A 70 52.89 -5.32 -35.91
N LYS A 71 52.66 -6.36 -36.75
CA LYS A 71 51.84 -6.25 -37.96
C LYS A 71 50.40 -5.86 -37.56
N PRO A 72 49.71 -5.01 -38.35
CA PRO A 72 48.34 -4.62 -38.02
C PRO A 72 47.42 -5.85 -38.29
N THR A 73 46.88 -6.41 -37.21
CA THR A 73 45.74 -7.36 -37.31
C THR A 73 44.47 -6.51 -37.49
N ILE A 74 43.81 -6.68 -38.64
CA ILE A 74 42.50 -6.06 -38.90
C ILE A 74 41.50 -6.65 -37.93
N VAL A 75 41.22 -5.92 -36.83
CA VAL A 75 40.12 -6.22 -35.94
C VAL A 75 38.85 -5.75 -36.62
N SER A 76 38.06 -6.71 -37.11
CA SER A 76 36.69 -6.45 -37.55
C SER A 76 35.87 -5.87 -36.41
N THR A 77 35.64 -4.57 -36.43
CA THR A 77 34.69 -3.92 -35.54
C THR A 77 33.29 -4.38 -35.90
N ARG A 78 32.79 -5.42 -35.22
CA ARG A 78 31.35 -5.67 -35.18
C ARG A 78 30.72 -4.37 -34.62
N ARG A 79 30.04 -3.64 -35.48
CA ARG A 79 29.14 -2.56 -35.07
C ARG A 79 28.09 -3.21 -34.19
N PHE A 80 28.17 -2.98 -32.90
CA PHE A 80 27.03 -3.21 -32.03
C PHE A 80 25.89 -2.32 -32.54
N ALA A 81 24.82 -2.96 -32.99
CA ALA A 81 23.58 -2.22 -33.25
C ALA A 81 23.23 -1.43 -32.00
N PRO A 82 22.80 -0.16 -32.13
CA PRO A 82 22.35 0.56 -30.96
C PRO A 82 21.25 -0.27 -30.29
N MET A 83 21.41 -0.60 -29.01
CA MET A 83 20.33 -1.15 -28.21
C MET A 83 19.11 -0.29 -28.49
N ALA A 84 18.05 -0.92 -29.01
CA ALA A 84 16.77 -0.27 -29.16
C ALA A 84 16.47 0.40 -27.82
N SER A 85 16.28 1.71 -27.84
CA SER A 85 15.78 2.46 -26.72
C SER A 85 14.55 1.71 -26.21
N LEU A 86 14.62 1.16 -25.01
CA LEU A 86 13.42 0.68 -24.29
C LEU A 86 12.52 1.91 -24.20
N THR A 87 11.55 1.99 -25.12
CA THR A 87 10.48 2.97 -25.02
C THR A 87 9.79 2.61 -23.71
N ALA A 88 9.94 3.47 -22.71
CA ALA A 88 9.28 3.29 -21.41
C ALA A 88 7.79 3.02 -21.70
N ILE A 89 7.30 1.88 -21.25
CA ILE A 89 5.89 1.52 -21.36
C ILE A 89 5.15 2.59 -20.55
N ARG A 90 4.38 3.45 -21.23
CA ARG A 90 3.58 4.46 -20.55
C ARG A 90 2.36 3.76 -19.98
N SER A 91 2.36 3.51 -18.68
CA SER A 91 1.17 3.04 -17.99
C SER A 91 0.07 4.12 -17.99
N LEU A 92 -1.17 3.67 -18.08
CA LEU A 92 -2.36 4.53 -18.00
C LEU A 92 -2.59 4.95 -16.54
N GLY A 93 -3.34 6.05 -16.31
CA GLY A 93 -3.85 6.38 -14.98
C GLY A 93 -4.88 5.34 -14.50
N ILE A 94 -5.17 5.33 -13.21
CA ILE A 94 -6.12 4.38 -12.59
C ILE A 94 -7.52 4.57 -13.20
N GLY A 95 -8.03 5.81 -13.22
CA GLY A 95 -9.35 6.13 -13.79
C GLY A 95 -9.44 5.86 -15.30
N GLU A 96 -8.34 6.10 -16.03
CA GLU A 96 -8.26 5.78 -17.46
C GLU A 96 -8.31 4.26 -17.69
N THR A 97 -7.65 3.47 -16.87
CA THR A 97 -7.68 2.00 -16.89
C THR A 97 -9.13 1.51 -16.70
N PHE A 98 -9.84 1.98 -15.69
CA PHE A 98 -11.24 1.64 -15.48
C PHE A 98 -12.14 2.04 -16.66
N SER A 99 -11.90 3.22 -17.23
CA SER A 99 -12.67 3.71 -18.39
C SER A 99 -12.49 2.78 -19.60
N ASN A 100 -11.28 2.28 -19.82
CA ASN A 100 -10.99 1.36 -20.92
C ASN A 100 -11.59 -0.03 -20.67
N LEU A 101 -11.52 -0.55 -19.45
CA LEU A 101 -12.14 -1.82 -19.07
C LEU A 101 -13.67 -1.76 -19.22
N LYS A 102 -14.30 -0.68 -18.78
CA LYS A 102 -15.75 -0.46 -18.90
C LYS A 102 -16.20 -0.50 -20.37
N LYS A 103 -15.46 0.13 -21.28
CA LYS A 103 -15.76 0.08 -22.74
C LYS A 103 -15.68 -1.34 -23.31
N GLN A 104 -14.88 -2.22 -22.68
CA GLN A 104 -14.72 -3.62 -23.08
C GLN A 104 -15.67 -4.58 -22.33
N GLY A 105 -16.51 -4.06 -21.42
CA GLY A 105 -17.36 -4.88 -20.55
C GLY A 105 -16.60 -5.73 -19.54
N LYS A 106 -15.36 -5.32 -19.18
CA LYS A 106 -14.47 -6.05 -18.27
C LYS A 106 -14.45 -5.44 -16.89
N VAL A 107 -14.13 -6.29 -15.90
CA VAL A 107 -13.97 -5.92 -14.49
C VAL A 107 -12.48 -5.97 -14.12
N ALA A 108 -12.00 -4.95 -13.41
CA ALA A 108 -10.60 -4.86 -13.00
C ALA A 108 -10.23 -5.91 -11.94
N LEU A 109 -9.09 -6.58 -12.10
CA LEU A 109 -8.44 -7.34 -11.04
C LEU A 109 -7.37 -6.48 -10.39
N ILE A 110 -7.47 -6.28 -9.08
CA ILE A 110 -6.60 -5.39 -8.29
C ILE A 110 -5.97 -6.21 -7.15
N PRO A 111 -4.80 -6.84 -7.37
CA PRO A 111 -4.06 -7.49 -6.30
C PRO A 111 -3.40 -6.47 -5.37
N TYR A 112 -3.37 -6.80 -4.08
CA TYR A 112 -2.58 -6.10 -3.07
C TYR A 112 -1.45 -6.99 -2.58
N ILE A 113 -0.24 -6.45 -2.49
CA ILE A 113 0.92 -7.09 -1.83
C ILE A 113 1.61 -6.10 -0.89
N THR A 114 2.30 -6.62 0.14
CA THR A 114 3.08 -5.79 1.07
C THR A 114 4.52 -5.64 0.58
N ALA A 115 5.00 -4.41 0.45
CA ALA A 115 6.38 -4.15 0.05
C ALA A 115 7.38 -4.68 1.08
N GLY A 116 8.40 -5.43 0.63
CA GLY A 116 9.45 -5.99 1.46
C GLY A 116 9.08 -7.29 2.17
N ASP A 117 7.98 -7.92 1.84
CA ASP A 117 7.60 -9.24 2.34
C ASP A 117 7.55 -10.28 1.19
N PRO A 118 8.40 -11.32 1.19
CA PRO A 118 9.48 -11.61 2.16
C PRO A 118 10.67 -10.66 2.08
N ASP A 119 10.92 -9.99 0.95
CA ASP A 119 11.97 -8.98 0.75
C ASP A 119 11.65 -8.09 -0.45
N LEU A 120 12.41 -6.99 -0.64
CA LEU A 120 12.17 -6.03 -1.73
C LEU A 120 12.48 -6.59 -3.12
N LYS A 121 13.43 -7.52 -3.25
CA LYS A 121 13.75 -8.15 -4.52
C LYS A 121 12.59 -9.04 -4.97
N THR A 122 12.06 -9.83 -4.06
CA THR A 122 10.86 -10.64 -4.31
C THR A 122 9.64 -9.77 -4.61
N THR A 123 9.48 -8.64 -3.92
CA THR A 123 8.41 -7.66 -4.23
C THR A 123 8.53 -7.14 -5.66
N ALA A 124 9.74 -6.79 -6.10
CA ALA A 124 9.99 -6.31 -7.47
C ALA A 124 9.59 -7.36 -8.53
N GLU A 125 9.95 -8.61 -8.32
CA GLU A 125 9.54 -9.71 -9.21
C GLU A 125 8.03 -10.00 -9.13
N ALA A 126 7.42 -9.92 -7.93
CA ALA A 126 5.98 -10.09 -7.77
C ALA A 126 5.18 -9.05 -8.55
N LEU A 127 5.61 -7.77 -8.57
CA LEU A 127 4.97 -6.72 -9.38
C LEU A 127 4.98 -7.07 -10.88
N LYS A 128 6.10 -7.59 -11.39
CA LYS A 128 6.22 -8.02 -12.78
C LYS A 128 5.37 -9.26 -13.09
N VAL A 129 5.32 -10.21 -12.17
CA VAL A 129 4.47 -11.41 -12.30
C VAL A 129 3.00 -11.03 -12.35
N LEU A 130 2.55 -10.12 -11.47
CA LEU A 130 1.17 -9.65 -11.44
C LEU A 130 0.80 -8.93 -12.75
N ASP A 131 1.66 -8.05 -13.26
CA ASP A 131 1.47 -7.38 -14.56
C ASP A 131 1.40 -8.40 -15.71
N ALA A 132 2.32 -9.36 -15.76
CA ALA A 132 2.34 -10.42 -16.77
C ALA A 132 1.11 -11.34 -16.72
N CYS A 133 0.47 -11.50 -15.54
CA CYS A 133 -0.81 -12.20 -15.38
C CYS A 133 -2.02 -11.40 -15.87
N GLY A 134 -1.82 -10.15 -16.30
CA GLY A 134 -2.89 -9.27 -16.79
C GLY A 134 -3.71 -8.64 -15.68
N CYS A 135 -3.10 -8.36 -14.51
CA CYS A 135 -3.70 -7.48 -13.52
C CYS A 135 -3.87 -6.08 -14.09
N ASP A 136 -4.94 -5.41 -13.69
CA ASP A 136 -5.31 -4.13 -14.30
C ASP A 136 -4.79 -2.94 -13.50
N ILE A 137 -4.68 -3.09 -12.18
CA ILE A 137 -4.10 -2.13 -11.22
C ILE A 137 -3.40 -2.96 -10.14
N ILE A 138 -2.29 -2.49 -9.58
CA ILE A 138 -1.64 -3.15 -8.44
C ILE A 138 -1.65 -2.19 -7.25
N GLU A 139 -2.12 -2.66 -6.09
CA GLU A 139 -1.97 -1.97 -4.82
C GLU A 139 -0.70 -2.48 -4.10
N LEU A 140 0.24 -1.57 -3.82
CA LEU A 140 1.45 -1.88 -3.08
C LEU A 140 1.39 -1.27 -1.68
N GLY A 141 1.29 -2.11 -0.67
CA GLY A 141 1.26 -1.70 0.74
C GLY A 141 2.64 -1.26 1.23
N VAL A 142 2.71 -0.03 1.74
CA VAL A 142 3.90 0.47 2.46
C VAL A 142 3.82 -0.03 3.90
N PRO A 143 4.77 -0.85 4.38
CA PRO A 143 4.71 -1.41 5.73
C PRO A 143 4.74 -0.32 6.79
N TYR A 144 3.88 -0.44 7.79
CA TYR A 144 3.74 0.52 8.88
C TYR A 144 3.68 -0.19 10.22
N SER A 145 4.21 0.45 11.28
CA SER A 145 4.33 -0.15 12.61
C SER A 145 3.04 -0.16 13.43
N ASP A 146 2.04 0.65 13.03
CA ASP A 146 0.76 0.76 13.72
C ASP A 146 -0.42 0.67 12.73
N PRO A 147 -0.61 -0.52 12.08
CA PRO A 147 -1.50 -0.69 10.94
C PRO A 147 -2.95 -0.99 11.38
N LEU A 148 -3.66 0.02 11.87
CA LEU A 148 -5.00 -0.09 12.49
C LEU A 148 -6.10 -0.66 11.57
N ALA A 149 -5.97 -0.48 10.25
CA ALA A 149 -6.93 -0.98 9.27
C ALA A 149 -6.62 -2.41 8.79
N ASP A 150 -5.42 -2.94 9.10
CA ASP A 150 -4.97 -4.22 8.59
C ASP A 150 -5.34 -5.38 9.51
N GLY A 151 -5.65 -6.51 8.89
CA GLY A 151 -5.86 -7.78 9.57
C GLY A 151 -4.55 -8.54 9.84
N PRO A 152 -4.64 -9.68 10.56
CA PRO A 152 -3.46 -10.38 11.08
C PRO A 152 -2.43 -10.76 10.00
N VAL A 153 -2.88 -11.13 8.80
CA VAL A 153 -2.00 -11.54 7.68
C VAL A 153 -1.16 -10.37 7.20
N ILE A 154 -1.80 -9.22 6.95
CA ILE A 154 -1.10 -8.02 6.46
C ILE A 154 -0.24 -7.41 7.57
N GLN A 155 -0.70 -7.41 8.83
CA GLN A 155 0.10 -7.00 9.98
C GLN A 155 1.38 -7.84 10.13
N ALA A 156 1.27 -9.17 9.98
CA ALA A 156 2.42 -10.07 10.03
C ALA A 156 3.41 -9.79 8.89
N ALA A 157 2.91 -9.55 7.68
CA ALA A 157 3.74 -9.17 6.53
C ALA A 157 4.46 -7.83 6.76
N ALA A 158 3.75 -6.81 7.24
CA ALA A 158 4.34 -5.52 7.60
C ALA A 158 5.43 -5.68 8.68
N THR A 159 5.18 -6.51 9.70
CA THR A 159 6.15 -6.81 10.77
C THR A 159 7.41 -7.46 10.21
N ARG A 160 7.29 -8.49 9.34
CA ARG A 160 8.44 -9.14 8.69
C ARG A 160 9.24 -8.17 7.83
N SER A 161 8.55 -7.35 7.04
CA SER A 161 9.15 -6.35 6.18
C SER A 161 9.94 -5.30 6.98
N LEU A 162 9.35 -4.73 8.04
CA LEU A 162 9.99 -3.75 8.91
C LEU A 162 11.18 -4.35 9.67
N ALA A 163 11.08 -5.59 10.15
CA ALA A 163 12.18 -6.29 10.83
C ALA A 163 13.40 -6.49 9.92
N ARG A 164 13.22 -6.53 8.61
CA ARG A 164 14.29 -6.58 7.59
C ARG A 164 14.85 -5.20 7.23
N GLY A 165 14.35 -4.13 7.85
CA GLY A 165 14.81 -2.76 7.59
C GLY A 165 14.17 -2.10 6.38
N THR A 166 13.09 -2.67 5.83
CA THR A 166 12.35 -2.03 4.73
C THR A 166 11.83 -0.66 5.19
N ASN A 167 12.08 0.35 4.40
CA ASN A 167 11.64 1.71 4.64
C ASN A 167 11.18 2.36 3.31
N PHE A 168 10.59 3.54 3.39
CA PHE A 168 10.04 4.22 2.24
C PHE A 168 11.09 4.54 1.16
N GLU A 169 12.31 4.90 1.55
CA GLU A 169 13.41 5.20 0.64
C GLU A 169 13.82 3.94 -0.17
N ALA A 170 13.90 2.80 0.48
CA ALA A 170 14.20 1.53 -0.18
C ALA A 170 13.07 1.10 -1.13
N ILE A 171 11.81 1.29 -0.73
CA ILE A 171 10.63 1.03 -1.58
C ILE A 171 10.64 1.94 -2.81
N THR A 172 10.88 3.24 -2.63
CA THR A 172 10.92 4.20 -3.75
C THR A 172 12.09 3.90 -4.71
N SER A 173 13.24 3.45 -4.19
CA SER A 173 14.36 3.02 -5.02
C SER A 173 14.00 1.80 -5.87
N MET A 174 13.38 0.79 -5.27
CA MET A 174 12.89 -0.40 -5.97
C MET A 174 11.84 -0.04 -7.04
N LEU A 175 10.89 0.83 -6.70
CA LEU A 175 9.83 1.25 -7.64
C LEU A 175 10.38 2.02 -8.84
N LYS A 176 11.41 2.86 -8.68
CA LYS A 176 12.07 3.56 -9.80
C LYS A 176 12.61 2.58 -10.86
N GLU A 177 13.03 1.39 -10.42
CA GLU A 177 13.54 0.35 -11.32
C GLU A 177 12.42 -0.47 -11.94
N VAL A 178 11.33 -0.73 -11.19
CA VAL A 178 10.26 -1.65 -11.60
C VAL A 178 9.18 -0.94 -12.42
N VAL A 179 8.74 0.26 -12.02
CA VAL A 179 7.62 0.96 -12.69
C VAL A 179 7.80 1.09 -14.21
N PRO A 180 9.01 1.38 -14.75
CA PRO A 180 9.20 1.41 -16.19
C PRO A 180 9.06 0.05 -16.91
N GLN A 181 8.99 -1.05 -16.15
CA GLN A 181 8.94 -2.42 -16.67
C GLN A 181 7.54 -3.04 -16.58
N VAL A 182 6.58 -2.36 -15.93
CA VAL A 182 5.19 -2.82 -15.79
C VAL A 182 4.24 -1.91 -16.56
N SER A 183 3.18 -2.49 -17.10
CA SER A 183 2.19 -1.78 -17.92
C SER A 183 0.99 -1.30 -17.13
N CYS A 184 0.62 -1.99 -16.06
CA CYS A 184 -0.50 -1.62 -15.20
C CYS A 184 -0.13 -0.49 -14.22
N PRO A 185 -1.06 0.42 -13.88
CA PRO A 185 -0.83 1.44 -12.88
C PRO A 185 -0.65 0.84 -11.49
N ILE A 186 0.21 1.49 -10.69
CA ILE A 186 0.46 1.14 -9.29
C ILE A 186 -0.14 2.22 -8.40
N ALA A 187 -0.93 1.80 -7.39
CA ALA A 187 -1.37 2.63 -6.28
C ALA A 187 -0.61 2.26 -5.00
N LEU A 188 -0.10 3.23 -4.25
CA LEU A 188 0.45 2.95 -2.91
C LEU A 188 -0.66 2.94 -1.88
N PHE A 189 -0.74 1.86 -1.12
CA PHE A 189 -1.56 1.77 0.07
C PHE A 189 -0.69 2.15 1.27
N THR A 190 -0.96 3.28 1.90
CA THR A 190 -0.13 3.84 2.97
C THR A 190 -0.97 4.55 4.03
N TYR A 191 -0.53 4.51 5.28
CA TYR A 191 -1.18 5.21 6.38
C TYR A 191 -0.87 6.71 6.36
N TYR A 192 -1.72 7.51 7.01
CA TYR A 192 -1.62 8.97 6.99
C TYR A 192 -0.40 9.50 7.74
N ASN A 193 -0.07 8.93 8.90
CA ASN A 193 1.08 9.36 9.70
C ASN A 193 2.42 9.34 8.94
N PRO A 194 2.80 8.29 8.17
CA PRO A 194 3.98 8.32 7.32
C PRO A 194 4.02 9.47 6.32
N ILE A 195 2.86 9.85 5.77
CA ILE A 195 2.74 10.99 4.84
C ILE A 195 3.01 12.29 5.59
N LEU A 196 2.34 12.50 6.74
CA LEU A 196 2.50 13.70 7.58
C LEU A 196 3.95 13.88 8.05
N LYS A 197 4.58 12.80 8.51
CA LYS A 197 5.97 12.82 9.00
C LYS A 197 6.97 13.27 7.92
N ARG A 198 6.71 12.95 6.66
CA ARG A 198 7.56 13.35 5.53
C ARG A 198 7.23 14.73 4.97
N GLY A 199 6.06 15.25 5.31
CA GLY A 199 5.43 16.40 4.68
C GLY A 199 4.67 16.00 3.42
N ILE A 200 3.39 16.37 3.36
CA ILE A 200 2.45 15.95 2.31
C ILE A 200 2.98 16.32 0.91
N GLU A 201 3.44 17.55 0.75
CA GLU A 201 3.96 18.06 -0.54
C GLU A 201 5.16 17.24 -1.04
N LYS A 202 6.16 17.01 -0.16
CA LYS A 202 7.35 16.24 -0.48
C LYS A 202 7.01 14.77 -0.77
N PHE A 203 6.07 14.18 -0.01
CA PHE A 203 5.62 12.82 -0.23
C PHE A 203 4.97 12.67 -1.61
N MET A 204 4.02 13.55 -1.96
CA MET A 204 3.31 13.52 -3.25
C MET A 204 4.26 13.71 -4.44
N SER A 205 5.18 14.67 -4.33
CA SER A 205 6.21 14.87 -5.35
C SER A 205 7.08 13.61 -5.54
N THR A 206 7.53 13.00 -4.45
CA THR A 206 8.33 11.77 -4.51
C THR A 206 7.56 10.62 -5.18
N VAL A 207 6.28 10.43 -4.81
CA VAL A 207 5.42 9.38 -5.38
C VAL A 207 5.20 9.57 -6.88
N LYS A 208 4.97 10.81 -7.30
CA LYS A 208 4.88 11.16 -8.73
C LYS A 208 6.19 10.87 -9.48
N ASP A 209 7.34 11.28 -8.91
CA ASP A 209 8.64 11.17 -9.57
C ASP A 209 9.10 9.71 -9.78
N ILE A 210 8.58 8.77 -8.99
CA ILE A 210 8.79 7.33 -9.18
C ILE A 210 7.77 6.69 -10.14
N GLY A 211 6.81 7.46 -10.65
CA GLY A 211 5.83 6.99 -11.63
C GLY A 211 4.65 6.21 -11.05
N VAL A 212 4.38 6.34 -9.75
CA VAL A 212 3.16 5.81 -9.12
C VAL A 212 1.95 6.67 -9.51
N HIS A 213 0.78 6.07 -9.64
CA HIS A 213 -0.41 6.69 -10.23
C HIS A 213 -1.43 7.18 -9.21
N GLY A 214 -1.45 6.60 -8.02
CA GLY A 214 -2.42 6.97 -7.00
C GLY A 214 -2.08 6.49 -5.60
N LEU A 215 -2.94 6.86 -4.67
CA LEU A 215 -2.82 6.55 -3.24
C LEU A 215 -4.13 6.01 -2.70
N VAL A 216 -4.02 5.03 -1.80
CA VAL A 216 -5.08 4.57 -0.91
C VAL A 216 -4.63 4.85 0.52
N VAL A 217 -5.34 5.71 1.24
CA VAL A 217 -5.01 6.09 2.63
C VAL A 217 -6.18 5.68 3.53
N PRO A 218 -6.10 4.52 4.21
CA PRO A 218 -7.27 3.90 4.85
C PRO A 218 -7.71 4.58 6.15
N ASP A 219 -6.83 5.36 6.79
CA ASP A 219 -7.01 5.95 8.12
C ASP A 219 -7.25 7.47 8.10
N VAL A 220 -7.35 8.09 6.93
CA VAL A 220 -7.63 9.53 6.82
C VAL A 220 -9.14 9.80 6.80
N PRO A 221 -9.69 10.59 7.74
CA PRO A 221 -11.08 11.03 7.68
C PRO A 221 -11.30 11.97 6.48
N LEU A 222 -12.53 11.98 5.93
CA LEU A 222 -12.88 12.82 4.78
C LEU A 222 -12.53 14.30 5.00
N GLU A 223 -12.76 14.81 6.21
CA GLU A 223 -12.51 16.19 6.63
C GLU A 223 -11.02 16.57 6.52
N GLU A 224 -10.13 15.61 6.72
CA GLU A 224 -8.67 15.79 6.65
C GLU A 224 -8.13 15.63 5.22
N THR A 225 -8.93 15.13 4.28
CA THR A 225 -8.45 14.86 2.91
C THR A 225 -8.18 16.09 2.09
N GLY A 226 -8.65 17.27 2.49
CA GLY A 226 -8.59 18.50 1.67
C GLY A 226 -7.19 18.85 1.17
N VAL A 227 -6.19 18.80 2.05
CA VAL A 227 -4.77 19.08 1.70
C VAL A 227 -4.20 17.96 0.85
N LEU A 228 -4.48 16.69 1.21
CA LEU A 228 -4.03 15.52 0.43
C LEU A 228 -4.54 15.58 -1.01
N ARG A 229 -5.85 15.85 -1.20
CA ARG A 229 -6.48 15.94 -2.52
C ARG A 229 -5.87 17.05 -3.36
N LYS A 230 -5.67 18.25 -2.76
CA LYS A 230 -5.04 19.38 -3.44
C LYS A 230 -3.64 19.03 -3.96
N GLU A 231 -2.82 18.41 -3.12
CA GLU A 231 -1.46 18.01 -3.50
C GLU A 231 -1.46 16.81 -4.46
N ALA A 232 -2.39 15.88 -4.33
CA ALA A 232 -2.55 14.78 -5.28
C ALA A 232 -2.87 15.32 -6.69
N VAL A 233 -3.85 16.21 -6.82
CA VAL A 233 -4.22 16.85 -8.10
C VAL A 233 -3.03 17.62 -8.70
N LYS A 234 -2.30 18.41 -7.89
CA LYS A 234 -1.10 19.14 -8.32
C LYS A 234 -0.03 18.19 -8.90
N ASN A 235 0.08 17.00 -8.34
CA ASN A 235 1.04 15.98 -8.75
C ASN A 235 0.47 14.97 -9.75
N LYS A 236 -0.77 15.12 -10.20
CA LYS A 236 -1.47 14.18 -11.10
C LYS A 236 -1.56 12.76 -10.51
N LEU A 237 -1.73 12.67 -9.21
CA LEU A 237 -1.99 11.43 -8.49
C LEU A 237 -3.48 11.31 -8.20
N GLU A 238 -4.01 10.11 -8.26
CA GLU A 238 -5.40 9.82 -7.96
C GLU A 238 -5.53 9.36 -6.50
N LEU A 239 -6.34 10.07 -5.70
CA LEU A 239 -6.58 9.72 -4.29
C LEU A 239 -7.86 8.91 -4.17
N VAL A 240 -7.70 7.61 -3.96
CA VAL A 240 -8.79 6.67 -3.74
C VAL A 240 -9.33 6.84 -2.32
N LEU A 241 -10.64 6.98 -2.18
CA LEU A 241 -11.30 7.08 -0.88
C LEU A 241 -12.18 5.86 -0.61
N LEU A 242 -12.34 5.55 0.68
CA LEU A 242 -12.99 4.35 1.15
C LEU A 242 -14.39 4.63 1.69
N THR A 243 -15.32 3.72 1.39
CA THR A 243 -16.63 3.64 2.05
C THR A 243 -16.84 2.24 2.62
N THR A 244 -17.57 2.14 3.72
CA THR A 244 -17.76 0.90 4.48
C THR A 244 -19.25 0.62 4.70
N PRO A 245 -19.63 -0.61 5.09
CA PRO A 245 -21.01 -0.95 5.45
C PRO A 245 -21.62 -0.12 6.59
N THR A 246 -20.81 0.60 7.34
CA THR A 246 -21.24 1.46 8.44
C THR A 246 -21.23 2.95 8.09
N THR A 247 -20.80 3.31 6.88
CA THR A 247 -20.78 4.71 6.42
C THR A 247 -22.22 5.21 6.20
N PRO A 248 -22.66 6.29 6.88
CA PRO A 248 -23.98 6.89 6.61
C PRO A 248 -24.11 7.36 5.16
N THR A 249 -25.32 7.32 4.63
CA THR A 249 -25.58 7.62 3.20
C THR A 249 -25.07 8.99 2.77
N GLU A 250 -25.32 10.05 3.53
CA GLU A 250 -24.84 11.38 3.19
C GLU A 250 -23.31 11.50 3.21
N ARG A 251 -22.67 10.82 4.16
CA ARG A 251 -21.21 10.74 4.20
C ARG A 251 -20.65 9.91 3.03
N MET A 252 -21.33 8.84 2.67
CA MET A 252 -20.97 8.02 1.50
C MET A 252 -21.00 8.87 0.22
N LYS A 253 -22.04 9.66 -0.01
CA LYS A 253 -22.13 10.57 -1.16
C LYS A 253 -20.98 11.57 -1.19
N ALA A 254 -20.64 12.19 -0.05
CA ALA A 254 -19.54 13.13 0.04
C ALA A 254 -18.17 12.46 -0.23
N ILE A 255 -17.95 11.24 0.26
CA ILE A 255 -16.74 10.45 -0.03
C ILE A 255 -16.65 10.13 -1.53
N VAL A 256 -17.74 9.67 -2.11
CA VAL A 256 -17.82 9.30 -3.53
C VAL A 256 -17.55 10.51 -4.43
N GLU A 257 -18.10 11.69 -4.11
CA GLU A 257 -17.82 12.92 -4.83
C GLU A 257 -16.32 13.31 -4.75
N ALA A 258 -15.74 13.14 -3.58
CA ALA A 258 -14.36 13.52 -3.30
C ALA A 258 -13.28 12.54 -3.81
N ALA A 259 -13.63 11.28 -4.09
CA ALA A 259 -12.70 10.25 -4.55
C ALA A 259 -12.21 10.50 -5.97
N ASP A 260 -10.95 10.12 -6.24
CA ASP A 260 -10.37 10.06 -7.59
C ASP A 260 -10.01 8.61 -7.94
N GLY A 261 -9.82 8.31 -9.22
CA GLY A 261 -9.52 6.97 -9.71
C GLY A 261 -10.72 6.03 -9.59
N PHE A 262 -11.02 5.58 -8.38
CA PHE A 262 -12.17 4.75 -8.05
C PHE A 262 -12.63 4.95 -6.60
N VAL A 263 -13.83 4.47 -6.30
CA VAL A 263 -14.35 4.37 -4.93
C VAL A 263 -14.05 2.98 -4.39
N TYR A 264 -13.34 2.91 -3.26
CA TYR A 264 -13.04 1.63 -2.59
C TYR A 264 -14.20 1.25 -1.66
N LEU A 265 -14.98 0.25 -2.04
CA LEU A 265 -16.01 -0.33 -1.16
C LEU A 265 -15.42 -1.45 -0.31
N VAL A 266 -15.31 -1.21 0.99
CA VAL A 266 -14.91 -2.22 1.97
C VAL A 266 -16.08 -3.19 2.20
N SER A 267 -15.89 -4.47 1.90
CA SER A 267 -16.97 -5.47 1.95
C SER A 267 -17.35 -5.95 3.35
N SER A 268 -16.60 -5.53 4.38
CA SER A 268 -16.83 -6.02 5.74
C SER A 268 -16.56 -4.94 6.79
N VAL A 269 -17.20 -5.08 7.95
CA VAL A 269 -16.88 -4.29 9.14
C VAL A 269 -15.66 -4.92 9.83
N GLY A 270 -14.69 -4.10 10.20
CA GLY A 270 -13.45 -4.50 10.89
C GLY A 270 -12.23 -4.44 9.97
N VAL A 271 -11.25 -5.29 10.25
CA VAL A 271 -9.95 -5.30 9.56
C VAL A 271 -9.92 -6.25 8.35
N THR A 272 -8.87 -6.16 7.54
CA THR A 272 -8.62 -7.05 6.39
C THR A 272 -8.52 -8.53 6.83
N GLY A 273 -8.76 -9.46 5.91
CA GLY A 273 -8.64 -10.90 6.15
C GLY A 273 -9.55 -11.72 5.21
N ALA A 274 -9.13 -12.94 4.87
CA ALA A 274 -9.94 -13.87 4.08
C ALA A 274 -11.20 -14.29 4.84
N ARG A 275 -12.34 -14.41 4.13
CA ARG A 275 -13.64 -14.83 4.68
C ARG A 275 -14.22 -16.00 3.91
N ALA A 276 -15.11 -16.76 4.55
CA ALA A 276 -15.76 -17.90 3.91
C ALA A 276 -16.79 -17.49 2.84
N SER A 277 -17.39 -16.30 2.98
CA SER A 277 -18.36 -15.76 2.01
C SER A 277 -18.33 -14.23 2.01
N VAL A 278 -18.73 -13.63 0.89
CA VAL A 278 -18.97 -12.20 0.78
C VAL A 278 -20.44 -11.93 1.13
N SER A 279 -20.69 -10.97 2.02
CA SER A 279 -22.04 -10.68 2.53
C SER A 279 -22.92 -10.05 1.45
N ASP A 280 -24.20 -10.46 1.36
CA ASP A 280 -25.21 -9.86 0.47
C ASP A 280 -25.45 -8.36 0.73
N ARG A 281 -25.13 -7.90 1.95
CA ARG A 281 -25.14 -6.46 2.27
C ARG A 281 -24.20 -5.65 1.36
N VAL A 282 -23.10 -6.26 0.91
CA VAL A 282 -22.16 -5.62 -0.03
C VAL A 282 -22.82 -5.35 -1.37
N GLN A 283 -23.65 -6.28 -1.86
CA GLN A 283 -24.39 -6.10 -3.10
C GLN A 283 -25.34 -4.89 -3.03
N THR A 284 -26.06 -4.73 -1.91
CA THR A 284 -26.94 -3.58 -1.69
C THR A 284 -26.15 -2.27 -1.66
N LEU A 285 -25.04 -2.22 -0.90
CA LEU A 285 -24.20 -1.03 -0.82
C LEU A 285 -23.56 -0.67 -2.17
N LEU A 286 -23.12 -1.67 -2.92
CA LEU A 286 -22.54 -1.46 -4.24
C LEU A 286 -23.57 -0.78 -5.17
N ARG A 287 -24.83 -1.25 -5.15
CA ARG A 287 -25.92 -0.65 -5.91
C ARG A 287 -26.17 0.80 -5.48
N ASP A 288 -26.31 1.04 -4.17
CA ASP A 288 -26.56 2.38 -3.60
C ASP A 288 -25.46 3.38 -3.97
N ILE A 289 -24.19 2.94 -3.97
CA ILE A 289 -23.06 3.75 -4.41
C ILE A 289 -23.18 4.03 -5.91
N LYS A 290 -23.43 3.01 -6.73
CA LYS A 290 -23.50 3.15 -8.19
C LYS A 290 -24.69 3.99 -8.64
N GLU A 291 -25.77 4.07 -7.88
CA GLU A 291 -26.88 5.01 -8.08
C GLU A 291 -26.47 6.47 -7.77
N SER A 292 -25.47 6.66 -6.91
CA SER A 292 -24.99 7.99 -6.48
C SER A 292 -23.84 8.53 -7.33
N THR A 293 -23.23 7.71 -8.20
CA THR A 293 -22.04 8.11 -8.98
C THR A 293 -21.86 7.33 -10.28
N THR A 294 -21.17 7.97 -11.23
CA THR A 294 -20.65 7.32 -12.44
C THR A 294 -19.20 6.83 -12.28
N LYS A 295 -18.55 7.14 -11.16
CA LYS A 295 -17.17 6.71 -10.87
C LYS A 295 -17.11 5.20 -10.71
N PRO A 296 -16.00 4.56 -11.09
CA PRO A 296 -15.85 3.13 -10.88
C PRO A 296 -15.82 2.79 -9.39
N VAL A 297 -16.38 1.62 -9.05
CA VAL A 297 -16.41 1.10 -7.69
C VAL A 297 -15.70 -0.25 -7.66
N ALA A 298 -14.62 -0.35 -6.86
CA ALA A 298 -13.93 -1.60 -6.62
C ALA A 298 -14.23 -2.12 -5.21
N VAL A 299 -14.48 -3.42 -5.12
CA VAL A 299 -14.82 -4.08 -3.85
C VAL A 299 -13.62 -4.84 -3.32
N GLY A 300 -13.26 -4.59 -2.06
CA GLY A 300 -12.14 -5.25 -1.37
C GLY A 300 -12.52 -5.75 0.02
N PHE A 301 -11.55 -6.38 0.70
CA PHE A 301 -11.66 -7.05 2.00
C PHE A 301 -12.46 -8.38 1.98
N GLY A 302 -11.82 -9.44 2.46
CA GLY A 302 -12.46 -10.77 2.56
C GLY A 302 -12.57 -11.55 1.26
N ILE A 303 -12.13 -11.02 0.14
CA ILE A 303 -12.12 -11.69 -1.16
C ILE A 303 -10.85 -12.53 -1.27
N SER A 304 -10.99 -13.84 -1.48
CA SER A 304 -9.87 -14.77 -1.41
C SER A 304 -9.95 -15.97 -2.35
N THR A 305 -11.01 -16.08 -3.16
CA THR A 305 -11.19 -17.19 -4.12
C THR A 305 -11.73 -16.70 -5.46
N PRO A 306 -11.57 -17.48 -6.55
CA PRO A 306 -12.17 -17.18 -7.85
C PRO A 306 -13.69 -17.02 -7.80
N GLU A 307 -14.36 -17.80 -6.93
CA GLU A 307 -15.82 -17.73 -6.75
C GLU A 307 -16.24 -16.39 -6.16
N HIS A 308 -15.50 -15.86 -5.17
CA HIS A 308 -15.75 -14.54 -4.59
C HIS A 308 -15.58 -13.44 -5.66
N VAL A 309 -14.51 -13.55 -6.46
CA VAL A 309 -14.24 -12.60 -7.56
C VAL A 309 -15.38 -12.61 -8.58
N LYS A 310 -15.82 -13.80 -9.01
CA LYS A 310 -16.95 -13.97 -9.92
C LYS A 310 -18.25 -13.43 -9.34
N GLN A 311 -18.51 -13.68 -8.06
CA GLN A 311 -19.72 -13.20 -7.37
C GLN A 311 -19.77 -11.67 -7.31
N VAL A 312 -18.67 -11.03 -6.90
CA VAL A 312 -18.58 -9.57 -6.79
C VAL A 312 -18.69 -8.90 -8.17
N ALA A 313 -18.07 -9.47 -9.19
CA ALA A 313 -18.21 -9.00 -10.57
C ALA A 313 -19.69 -9.11 -11.05
N ALA A 314 -20.36 -10.23 -10.75
CA ALA A 314 -21.78 -10.43 -11.09
C ALA A 314 -22.71 -9.43 -10.37
N TRP A 315 -22.34 -8.90 -9.22
CA TRP A 315 -23.07 -7.84 -8.53
C TRP A 315 -22.91 -6.46 -9.17
N GLY A 316 -22.04 -6.33 -10.18
CA GLY A 316 -21.81 -5.11 -10.95
C GLY A 316 -20.67 -4.24 -10.43
N ALA A 317 -19.73 -4.78 -9.65
CA ALA A 317 -18.49 -4.09 -9.32
C ALA A 317 -17.66 -3.79 -10.59
N ASP A 318 -17.01 -2.65 -10.63
CA ASP A 318 -16.09 -2.30 -11.73
C ASP A 318 -14.69 -2.85 -11.49
N GLY A 319 -14.37 -3.24 -10.24
CA GLY A 319 -13.12 -3.88 -9.87
C GLY A 319 -13.23 -4.75 -8.63
N VAL A 320 -12.30 -5.69 -8.50
CA VAL A 320 -12.21 -6.61 -7.36
C VAL A 320 -10.79 -6.58 -6.80
N ILE A 321 -10.69 -6.28 -5.49
CA ILE A 321 -9.42 -6.15 -4.79
C ILE A 321 -9.17 -7.40 -3.94
N VAL A 322 -8.01 -8.05 -4.14
CA VAL A 322 -7.60 -9.26 -3.44
C VAL A 322 -6.29 -9.01 -2.70
N GLY A 323 -6.33 -8.99 -1.38
CA GLY A 323 -5.18 -8.64 -0.54
C GLY A 323 -4.63 -9.81 0.26
N SER A 324 -5.22 -10.13 1.41
CA SER A 324 -4.66 -11.08 2.38
C SER A 324 -4.31 -12.45 1.78
N ALA A 325 -5.04 -12.92 0.77
CA ALA A 325 -4.73 -14.18 0.08
C ALA A 325 -3.40 -14.08 -0.69
N MET A 326 -3.17 -12.97 -1.41
CA MET A 326 -1.91 -12.72 -2.13
C MET A 326 -0.72 -12.61 -1.17
N VAL A 327 -0.88 -11.82 -0.10
CA VAL A 327 0.15 -11.60 0.93
C VAL A 327 0.52 -12.93 1.61
N LYS A 328 -0.47 -13.78 1.87
CA LYS A 328 -0.25 -15.09 2.49
C LYS A 328 0.62 -15.99 1.62
N LEU A 329 0.35 -16.07 0.31
CA LEU A 329 1.12 -16.88 -0.62
C LEU A 329 2.61 -16.48 -0.64
N LEU A 330 2.91 -15.19 -0.68
CA LEU A 330 4.30 -14.72 -0.66
C LEU A 330 4.98 -14.91 0.69
N GLY A 331 4.25 -14.65 1.79
CA GLY A 331 4.83 -14.63 3.13
C GLY A 331 4.98 -16.00 3.79
N GLU A 332 4.21 -17.02 3.36
CA GLU A 332 4.23 -18.39 3.93
C GLU A 332 4.93 -19.41 3.02
N ALA A 333 5.35 -19.02 1.80
CA ALA A 333 6.10 -19.90 0.91
C ALA A 333 7.47 -20.28 1.50
N LYS A 334 7.93 -21.49 1.15
CA LYS A 334 9.24 -22.01 1.61
C LYS A 334 10.42 -21.29 0.96
N SER A 335 10.22 -20.73 -0.22
CA SER A 335 11.20 -19.89 -0.90
C SER A 335 10.51 -18.77 -1.70
N PRO A 336 11.23 -17.68 -2.04
CA PRO A 336 10.71 -16.64 -2.92
C PRO A 336 10.21 -17.17 -4.25
N GLU A 337 10.90 -18.12 -4.86
CA GLU A 337 10.56 -18.71 -6.16
C GLU A 337 9.24 -19.49 -6.07
N GLU A 338 9.04 -20.27 -5.00
CA GLU A 338 7.78 -20.98 -4.74
C GLU A 338 6.63 -19.97 -4.59
N GLY A 339 6.83 -18.92 -3.77
CA GLY A 339 5.82 -17.88 -3.55
C GLY A 339 5.44 -17.14 -4.83
N LEU A 340 6.40 -16.80 -5.67
CA LEU A 340 6.13 -16.17 -6.98
C LEU A 340 5.35 -17.09 -7.93
N LYS A 341 5.66 -18.39 -7.95
CA LYS A 341 4.94 -19.37 -8.76
C LYS A 341 3.50 -19.58 -8.28
N GLU A 342 3.31 -19.64 -6.97
CA GLU A 342 1.97 -19.74 -6.38
C GLU A 342 1.16 -18.47 -6.63
N LEU A 343 1.78 -17.29 -6.49
CA LEU A 343 1.17 -15.99 -6.81
C LEU A 343 0.72 -15.96 -8.27
N GLU A 344 1.57 -16.38 -9.21
CA GLU A 344 1.25 -16.45 -10.63
C GLU A 344 0.04 -17.34 -10.90
N SER A 345 0.06 -18.58 -10.38
CA SER A 345 -1.02 -19.54 -10.55
C SER A 345 -2.34 -19.03 -10.00
N PHE A 346 -2.31 -18.49 -8.80
CA PHE A 346 -3.49 -17.95 -8.13
C PHE A 346 -4.04 -16.72 -8.86
N THR A 347 -3.17 -15.79 -9.26
CA THR A 347 -3.58 -14.60 -10.01
C THR A 347 -4.26 -14.96 -11.34
N LYS A 348 -3.70 -15.91 -12.08
CA LYS A 348 -4.32 -16.42 -13.32
C LYS A 348 -5.70 -17.02 -13.06
N SER A 349 -5.88 -17.77 -11.96
CA SER A 349 -7.17 -18.35 -11.60
C SER A 349 -8.23 -17.28 -11.28
N LEU A 350 -7.84 -16.21 -10.59
CA LEU A 350 -8.71 -15.07 -10.30
C LEU A 350 -9.07 -14.30 -11.58
N LYS A 351 -8.08 -14.05 -12.45
CA LYS A 351 -8.32 -13.33 -13.71
C LYS A 351 -9.24 -14.10 -14.64
N ALA A 352 -9.11 -15.42 -14.71
CA ALA A 352 -9.98 -16.29 -15.50
C ALA A 352 -11.44 -16.35 -14.97
N ALA A 353 -11.69 -15.96 -13.72
CA ALA A 353 -13.03 -15.89 -13.14
C ALA A 353 -13.77 -14.56 -13.44
N LEU A 354 -13.07 -13.57 -13.98
CA LEU A 354 -13.64 -12.27 -14.39
C LEU A 354 -14.10 -12.31 -15.86
N PRO A 355 -15.15 -11.52 -16.19
CA PRO A 355 -15.61 -11.37 -17.57
C PRO A 355 -14.60 -10.69 -18.49
#